data_73d0bde6ec78b834cff87c376223bc2f
#
_entry.id   73d0bde6ec78b834cff87c376223bc2f
#
_cell.length_a   1.000
_cell.length_b   1.000
_cell.length_c   1.000
_cell.angle_alpha   90.00
_cell.angle_beta   90.00
_cell.angle_gamma   90.00
#
_symmetry.space_group_name_H-M   'P 1'
#
loop_
_entity.id
_entity.type
_entity.pdbx_description
1 polymer ?
#
loop_
_entity_poly.entity_id
_entity_poly.type
_entity_poly.pdbx_seq_one_letter_code
_entity_poly.pdbx_strand_id
1 'polypeptide(L)'
;AAKRGAGLVVGGRDADRDARFAGALDRHLPVRAVLQHRLLAEDLGGARRGRLHRGNLDLAGFALGREERRRRRAGVGRRAVAVAEAGAAAEAEGTGDEVAAGNLRLIRDAYDKATKKPADFVERFARHKSKSIVSWAEAREKNDFSIFRDDLAEMIALNRELAGYLGYEDNPYDALLDIYESGLCVAQVDPLFAGLREALVPLISAVGKCDPPDMNWVESNHWPEEAQAQLSHGISAAVGFDFEAGRRDKSTHPFCGGSNPDDVRWTTRYDEGEPFGSLYGSLHETGHGLYEQGRPRNLDFQPAGHADGLGVHESQSRLWENQVGRSLAFSEWAIPHWSKHFSENMQGVTGEMLWRSVNMVEPSLIRVEADEATYNIHIMIRYEIEKRLINGELEIDDLPDAWDDMYEQYLGIRSPDRKQGVLQDIHWSMGAFGYFPTYTLGNLYSAQLLAAARADLEGNETLEDMWRRGEFAPLLDWMRTNVHGRGSILTPAELIEEATGQAPTPEPFIAYLRNKIESLYGVTC
;
A
#
# COMPACT_ATOMS: atom_id res chain seq x y z
N ALA A 1 -20.61 24.64 45.81
CA ALA A 1 -19.16 24.75 45.91
C ALA A 1 -18.56 23.36 45.80
N ALA A 2 -17.81 23.07 44.83
CA ALA A 2 -16.75 22.10 44.59
C ALA A 2 -16.84 21.54 43.16
N LYS A 3 -16.04 22.12 42.26
CA LYS A 3 -15.71 21.57 40.95
C LYS A 3 -14.87 20.31 41.20
N ARG A 4 -15.28 19.18 40.60
CA ARG A 4 -14.40 18.03 40.35
C ARG A 4 -13.99 18.05 38.90
N GLY A 5 -12.71 18.36 38.64
CA GLY A 5 -12.08 18.14 37.35
C GLY A 5 -11.86 16.64 37.16
N ALA A 6 -12.36 16.09 36.06
CA ALA A 6 -11.95 14.78 35.57
C ALA A 6 -10.65 14.96 34.78
N GLY A 7 -9.54 14.49 35.31
CA GLY A 7 -8.29 14.35 34.58
C GLY A 7 -8.35 13.10 33.74
N LEU A 8 -8.23 13.26 32.46
CA LEU A 8 -8.05 12.16 31.50
C LEU A 8 -6.66 11.56 31.75
N VAL A 9 -6.59 10.34 32.26
CA VAL A 9 -5.35 9.58 32.36
C VAL A 9 -5.17 8.86 31.02
N VAL A 10 -4.37 9.42 30.15
CA VAL A 10 -3.86 8.73 28.97
C VAL A 10 -2.86 7.69 29.45
N GLY A 11 -3.28 6.44 29.44
CA GLY A 11 -2.43 5.30 29.77
C GLY A 11 -1.26 5.18 28.80
N GLY A 12 -0.04 5.30 29.30
CA GLY A 12 1.18 5.04 28.57
C GLY A 12 1.21 3.57 28.11
N ARG A 13 1.25 3.35 26.82
CA ARG A 13 1.47 2.03 26.21
C ARG A 13 2.93 1.93 25.75
N ASP A 14 3.54 0.93 26.26
CA ASP A 14 4.85 0.32 26.13
C ASP A 14 5.79 0.75 24.98
N ALA A 15 6.91 1.36 25.37
CA ALA A 15 8.09 1.65 24.52
C ALA A 15 8.74 0.38 23.90
N ASP A 16 8.42 -0.83 24.39
CA ASP A 16 9.00 -2.10 23.92
C ASP A 16 8.39 -2.61 22.59
N ARG A 17 7.29 -2.02 22.13
CA ARG A 17 6.66 -2.36 20.83
C ARG A 17 7.37 -1.76 19.63
N ASP A 18 7.96 -0.58 19.77
CA ASP A 18 8.49 0.19 18.63
C ASP A 18 9.87 -0.33 18.13
N ALA A 19 10.70 -0.91 19.00
CA ALA A 19 12.00 -1.48 18.61
C ALA A 19 11.90 -2.75 17.73
N ARG A 20 10.76 -3.44 17.76
CA ARG A 20 10.49 -4.62 16.91
C ARG A 20 10.04 -4.25 15.49
N PHE A 21 9.71 -2.99 15.27
CA PHE A 21 9.25 -2.47 13.98
C PHE A 21 10.36 -2.49 12.89
N ALA A 22 11.60 -2.28 13.26
CA ALA A 22 12.72 -2.19 12.32
C ALA A 22 13.04 -3.53 11.62
N GLY A 23 12.72 -4.66 12.25
CA GLY A 23 13.03 -6.00 11.72
C GLY A 23 11.98 -6.58 10.78
N ALA A 24 10.75 -6.05 10.79
CA ALA A 24 9.63 -6.60 10.00
C ALA A 24 9.46 -5.91 8.63
N LEU A 25 9.97 -4.70 8.47
CA LEU A 25 9.77 -3.85 7.29
C LEU A 25 10.68 -4.16 6.09
N ASP A 26 11.68 -5.00 6.27
CA ASP A 26 12.55 -5.45 5.17
C ASP A 26 11.83 -6.38 4.14
N ARG A 27 10.54 -6.66 4.37
CA ARG A 27 9.73 -7.57 3.55
C ARG A 27 8.67 -6.85 2.69
N HIS A 28 8.54 -5.53 2.79
CA HIS A 28 7.59 -4.72 2.01
C HIS A 28 8.26 -3.93 0.87
N LEU A 29 9.28 -4.50 0.26
CA LEU A 29 9.74 -3.98 -1.02
C LEU A 29 8.76 -4.42 -2.11
N PRO A 30 8.41 -3.54 -3.08
CA PRO A 30 7.56 -3.89 -4.19
C PRO A 30 8.09 -5.15 -4.90
N VAL A 31 7.20 -5.91 -5.52
CA VAL A 31 7.49 -7.17 -6.23
C VAL A 31 8.71 -7.05 -7.17
N ARG A 32 8.96 -5.86 -7.73
CA ARG A 32 10.19 -5.54 -8.50
C ARG A 32 11.48 -5.59 -7.66
N ALA A 33 11.44 -5.24 -6.40
CA ALA A 33 12.61 -5.35 -5.49
C ALA A 33 12.84 -6.80 -5.05
N VAL A 34 11.78 -7.64 -4.99
CA VAL A 34 11.88 -9.08 -4.71
C VAL A 34 12.62 -9.82 -5.84
N LEU A 35 12.46 -9.40 -7.10
CA LEU A 35 13.25 -9.94 -8.21
C LEU A 35 14.76 -9.64 -8.07
N GLN A 36 15.13 -8.46 -7.58
CA GLN A 36 16.54 -8.15 -7.28
C GLN A 36 17.06 -8.96 -6.08
N HIS A 37 16.22 -9.22 -5.06
CA HIS A 37 16.58 -10.04 -3.91
C HIS A 37 16.54 -11.55 -4.21
N ARG A 38 15.67 -12.04 -5.08
CA ARG A 38 15.61 -13.45 -5.47
C ARG A 38 16.87 -13.87 -6.25
N LEU A 39 17.36 -13.06 -7.16
CA LEU A 39 18.65 -13.29 -7.84
C LEU A 39 19.84 -13.30 -6.87
N LEU A 40 19.68 -12.72 -5.67
CA LEU A 40 20.69 -12.75 -4.59
C LEU A 40 20.44 -13.83 -3.55
N ALA A 41 19.19 -14.32 -3.37
CA ALA A 41 18.83 -15.30 -2.34
C ALA A 41 18.96 -16.75 -2.81
N GLU A 42 18.82 -17.06 -4.10
CA GLU A 42 19.06 -18.40 -4.64
C GLU A 42 20.53 -18.82 -4.53
N ASP A 43 21.44 -17.86 -4.40
CA ASP A 43 22.87 -18.14 -4.13
C ASP A 43 23.17 -18.49 -2.65
N LEU A 44 22.22 -18.38 -1.72
CA LEU A 44 22.42 -18.62 -0.27
C LEU A 44 21.79 -19.93 0.25
N GLY A 45 21.04 -20.66 -0.57
CA GLY A 45 20.24 -21.83 -0.17
C GLY A 45 20.97 -23.19 -0.13
N GLY A 46 22.27 -23.26 -0.39
CA GLY A 46 23.03 -24.49 -0.62
C GLY A 46 23.87 -25.05 0.54
N ALA A 47 23.77 -24.55 1.77
CA ALA A 47 24.60 -25.02 2.87
C ALA A 47 23.86 -25.95 3.82
N ARG A 48 24.07 -27.26 3.67
CA ARG A 48 23.68 -28.31 4.63
C ARG A 48 24.37 -28.09 5.98
N ARG A 49 23.60 -28.28 7.06
CA ARG A 49 24.08 -28.26 8.46
C ARG A 49 25.23 -29.28 8.71
N GLY A 50 26.43 -28.78 8.81
CA GLY A 50 27.59 -29.53 9.30
C GLY A 50 28.09 -28.89 10.60
N ARG A 51 28.44 -29.74 11.61
CA ARG A 51 28.89 -29.33 12.94
C ARG A 51 30.17 -28.49 12.86
N LEU A 52 30.17 -27.38 13.58
CA LEU A 52 31.36 -26.54 13.80
C LEU A 52 32.41 -27.27 14.67
N HIS A 53 33.50 -27.69 14.05
CA HIS A 53 34.76 -27.89 14.74
C HIS A 53 35.63 -26.64 14.54
N ARG A 54 36.16 -26.11 15.65
CA ARG A 54 37.14 -25.02 15.66
C ARG A 54 38.46 -25.52 15.02
N GLY A 55 38.82 -24.89 13.90
CA GLY A 55 40.12 -25.10 13.26
C GLY A 55 40.32 -24.03 12.17
N ASN A 56 41.51 -23.45 12.17
CA ASN A 56 42.08 -22.40 11.34
C ASN A 56 41.30 -22.06 10.03
N LEU A 57 40.77 -20.83 9.95
CA LEU A 57 40.23 -20.25 8.73
C LEU A 57 41.36 -20.00 7.71
N ASP A 58 41.40 -20.82 6.68
CA ASP A 58 42.31 -20.67 5.54
C ASP A 58 41.82 -19.46 4.67
N LEU A 59 42.62 -18.38 4.72
CA LEU A 59 42.36 -17.15 3.94
C LEU A 59 42.39 -17.40 2.42
N ALA A 60 42.99 -18.45 1.92
CA ALA A 60 43.00 -18.82 0.51
C ALA A 60 41.63 -19.30 0.02
N GLY A 61 40.88 -20.04 0.84
CA GLY A 61 39.51 -20.48 0.53
C GLY A 61 38.52 -19.31 0.43
N PHE A 62 38.77 -18.23 1.19
CA PHE A 62 37.94 -17.03 1.14
C PHE A 62 38.16 -16.18 -0.14
N ALA A 63 39.38 -16.18 -0.66
CA ALA A 63 39.75 -15.49 -1.91
C ALA A 63 39.17 -16.19 -3.14
N LEU A 64 39.20 -17.52 -3.20
CA LEU A 64 38.60 -18.32 -4.27
C LEU A 64 37.06 -18.14 -4.32
N GLY A 65 36.39 -18.08 -3.18
CA GLY A 65 34.96 -17.82 -3.09
C GLY A 65 34.55 -16.41 -3.57
N ARG A 66 35.40 -15.39 -3.47
CA ARG A 66 35.16 -14.04 -4.01
C ARG A 66 35.32 -14.00 -5.53
N GLU A 67 36.31 -14.70 -6.08
CA GLU A 67 36.58 -14.75 -7.51
C GLU A 67 35.48 -15.55 -8.25
N GLU A 68 35.04 -16.65 -7.67
CA GLU A 68 33.92 -17.44 -8.19
C GLU A 68 32.62 -16.67 -8.13
N ARG A 69 32.34 -15.92 -7.06
CA ARG A 69 31.21 -14.99 -6.98
C ARG A 69 31.30 -13.86 -8.01
N ARG A 70 32.50 -13.30 -8.26
CA ARG A 70 32.72 -12.32 -9.33
C ARG A 70 32.44 -12.91 -10.72
N ARG A 71 32.89 -14.15 -10.99
CA ARG A 71 32.64 -14.84 -12.26
C ARG A 71 31.17 -15.17 -12.46
N ARG A 72 30.45 -15.57 -11.41
CA ARG A 72 28.99 -15.81 -11.45
C ARG A 72 28.23 -14.50 -11.68
N ARG A 73 28.56 -13.42 -10.96
CA ARG A 73 27.98 -12.08 -11.21
C ARG A 73 28.26 -11.58 -12.63
N ALA A 74 29.45 -11.75 -13.14
CA ALA A 74 29.80 -11.40 -14.53
C ALA A 74 29.10 -12.31 -15.55
N GLY A 75 28.76 -13.55 -15.18
CA GLY A 75 27.98 -14.47 -16.02
C GLY A 75 26.48 -14.11 -16.05
N VAL A 76 25.92 -13.74 -14.92
CA VAL A 76 24.53 -13.25 -14.81
C VAL A 76 24.37 -11.94 -15.58
N GLY A 77 25.30 -10.98 -15.40
CA GLY A 77 25.28 -9.73 -16.17
C GLY A 77 25.35 -9.94 -17.68
N ARG A 78 26.20 -10.85 -18.17
CA ARG A 78 26.29 -11.17 -19.61
C ARG A 78 25.05 -11.86 -20.16
N ARG A 79 24.36 -12.69 -19.38
CA ARG A 79 23.08 -13.28 -19.76
C ARG A 79 21.96 -12.25 -19.80
N ALA A 80 21.92 -11.34 -18.84
CA ALA A 80 20.96 -10.24 -18.84
C ALA A 80 21.16 -9.30 -20.04
N VAL A 81 22.43 -8.95 -20.39
CA VAL A 81 22.76 -8.19 -21.61
C VAL A 81 22.30 -8.92 -22.86
N ALA A 82 22.62 -10.21 -22.99
CA ALA A 82 22.21 -10.99 -24.16
C ALA A 82 20.67 -11.12 -24.29
N VAL A 83 19.96 -11.22 -23.16
CA VAL A 83 18.48 -11.22 -23.15
C VAL A 83 17.93 -9.84 -23.53
N ALA A 84 18.52 -8.75 -23.05
CA ALA A 84 18.12 -7.38 -23.41
C ALA A 84 18.40 -7.07 -24.89
N GLU A 85 19.55 -7.52 -25.43
CA GLU A 85 19.89 -7.36 -26.87
C GLU A 85 18.97 -8.22 -27.76
N ALA A 86 18.67 -9.46 -27.35
CA ALA A 86 17.71 -10.33 -28.05
C ALA A 86 16.29 -9.74 -27.98
N GLY A 87 15.92 -9.10 -26.87
CA GLY A 87 14.68 -8.40 -26.67
C GLY A 87 14.52 -7.21 -27.61
N ALA A 88 15.53 -6.35 -27.69
CA ALA A 88 15.53 -5.20 -28.61
C ALA A 88 15.43 -5.65 -30.09
N ALA A 89 16.04 -6.77 -30.46
CA ALA A 89 15.90 -7.33 -31.80
C ALA A 89 14.48 -7.87 -32.08
N ALA A 90 13.86 -8.54 -31.09
CA ALA A 90 12.50 -9.05 -31.20
C ALA A 90 11.44 -7.93 -31.23
N GLU A 91 11.64 -6.84 -30.46
CA GLU A 91 10.81 -5.62 -30.55
C GLU A 91 10.88 -4.97 -31.94
N ALA A 92 12.08 -4.91 -32.53
CA ALA A 92 12.28 -4.38 -33.89
C ALA A 92 11.61 -5.24 -34.99
N GLU A 93 11.44 -6.54 -34.75
CA GLU A 93 10.80 -7.48 -35.69
C GLU A 93 9.27 -7.55 -35.53
N GLY A 94 8.70 -6.96 -34.49
CA GLY A 94 7.26 -6.96 -34.19
C GLY A 94 6.73 -8.37 -33.92
N THR A 95 6.72 -8.81 -32.66
CA THR A 95 6.39 -10.21 -32.32
C THR A 95 4.94 -10.58 -32.56
N GLY A 96 4.01 -9.62 -32.65
CA GLY A 96 2.55 -9.88 -32.70
C GLY A 96 2.01 -10.60 -31.47
N ASP A 97 2.84 -10.88 -30.45
CA ASP A 97 2.52 -11.57 -29.20
C ASP A 97 2.66 -10.57 -28.03
N GLU A 98 1.53 -10.13 -27.48
CA GLU A 98 1.46 -9.17 -26.37
C GLU A 98 2.22 -9.64 -25.12
N VAL A 99 2.18 -10.95 -24.82
CA VAL A 99 2.89 -11.52 -23.67
C VAL A 99 4.40 -11.43 -23.87
N ALA A 100 4.88 -11.76 -25.06
CA ALA A 100 6.29 -11.64 -25.39
C ALA A 100 6.75 -10.18 -25.32
N ALA A 101 5.99 -9.26 -25.89
CA ALA A 101 6.27 -7.82 -25.84
C ALA A 101 6.29 -7.29 -24.38
N GLY A 102 5.30 -7.65 -23.58
CA GLY A 102 5.24 -7.32 -22.17
C GLY A 102 6.43 -7.84 -21.36
N ASN A 103 6.81 -9.11 -21.54
CA ASN A 103 8.00 -9.69 -20.91
C ASN A 103 9.28 -8.93 -21.31
N LEU A 104 9.45 -8.61 -22.58
CA LEU A 104 10.62 -7.88 -23.07
C LEU A 104 10.70 -6.46 -22.48
N ARG A 105 9.58 -5.74 -22.48
CA ARG A 105 9.46 -4.41 -21.86
C ARG A 105 9.88 -4.46 -20.38
N LEU A 106 9.34 -5.40 -19.62
CA LEU A 106 9.61 -5.52 -18.18
C LEU A 106 11.06 -5.92 -17.88
N ILE A 107 11.63 -6.85 -18.68
CA ILE A 107 13.04 -7.25 -18.54
C ILE A 107 13.95 -6.06 -18.88
N ARG A 108 13.63 -5.31 -19.94
CA ARG A 108 14.40 -4.15 -20.35
C ARG A 108 14.38 -3.06 -19.30
N ASP A 109 13.20 -2.69 -18.81
CA ASP A 109 13.04 -1.69 -17.75
C ASP A 109 13.83 -2.08 -16.49
N ALA A 110 13.69 -3.34 -16.04
CA ALA A 110 14.42 -3.83 -14.86
C ALA A 110 15.94 -3.80 -15.06
N TYR A 111 16.41 -4.16 -16.27
CA TYR A 111 17.82 -4.12 -16.63
C TYR A 111 18.35 -2.68 -16.64
N ASP A 112 17.66 -1.79 -17.34
CA ASP A 112 18.06 -0.39 -17.46
C ASP A 112 18.09 0.30 -16.09
N LYS A 113 17.04 0.15 -15.26
CA LYS A 113 17.00 0.67 -13.89
C LYS A 113 18.11 0.09 -12.99
N ALA A 114 18.51 -1.16 -13.18
CA ALA A 114 19.58 -1.78 -12.42
C ALA A 114 20.98 -1.31 -12.86
N THR A 115 21.21 -1.18 -14.16
CA THR A 115 22.53 -0.88 -14.73
C THR A 115 22.88 0.61 -14.74
N LYS A 116 21.89 1.50 -14.75
CA LYS A 116 22.09 2.95 -14.64
C LYS A 116 22.72 3.38 -13.30
N LYS A 117 22.55 2.59 -12.24
CA LYS A 117 23.06 2.89 -10.90
C LYS A 117 24.50 2.40 -10.71
N PRO A 118 25.51 3.28 -10.44
CA PRO A 118 26.85 2.87 -10.09
C PRO A 118 26.90 1.99 -8.83
N ALA A 119 27.83 1.05 -8.78
CA ALA A 119 27.93 0.10 -7.67
C ALA A 119 28.24 0.78 -6.31
N ASP A 120 29.08 1.82 -6.33
CA ASP A 120 29.40 2.63 -5.16
C ASP A 120 28.20 3.43 -4.65
N PHE A 121 27.36 3.95 -5.56
CA PHE A 121 26.08 4.57 -5.19
C PHE A 121 25.17 3.57 -4.49
N VAL A 122 24.97 2.38 -5.06
CA VAL A 122 24.11 1.33 -4.46
C VAL A 122 24.61 0.97 -3.07
N GLU A 123 25.94 0.86 -2.86
CA GLU A 123 26.51 0.60 -1.54
C GLU A 123 26.27 1.77 -0.56
N ARG A 124 26.50 3.02 -0.99
CA ARG A 124 26.23 4.22 -0.16
C ARG A 124 24.76 4.31 0.23
N PHE A 125 23.86 4.14 -0.71
CA PHE A 125 22.42 4.19 -0.48
C PHE A 125 21.97 3.12 0.53
N ALA A 126 22.37 1.86 0.35
CA ALA A 126 22.03 0.77 1.25
C ALA A 126 22.58 0.97 2.68
N ARG A 127 23.80 1.47 2.81
CA ARG A 127 24.43 1.78 4.10
C ARG A 127 23.69 2.92 4.79
N HIS A 128 23.39 4.00 4.05
CA HIS A 128 22.70 5.16 4.60
C HIS A 128 21.27 4.82 4.98
N LYS A 129 20.51 4.07 4.17
CA LYS A 129 19.17 3.56 4.51
C LYS A 129 19.16 2.87 5.88
N SER A 130 20.11 1.94 6.14
CA SER A 130 20.20 1.23 7.41
C SER A 130 20.46 2.17 8.60
N LYS A 131 21.28 3.21 8.42
CA LYS A 131 21.56 4.23 9.43
C LYS A 131 20.34 5.12 9.66
N SER A 132 19.73 5.58 8.60
CA SER A 132 18.60 6.52 8.59
C SER A 132 17.36 5.95 9.29
N ILE A 133 17.08 4.65 9.13
CA ILE A 133 16.00 3.96 9.85
C ILE A 133 16.22 4.01 11.37
N VAL A 134 17.47 3.80 11.83
CA VAL A 134 17.79 3.83 13.26
C VAL A 134 17.64 5.24 13.83
N SER A 135 18.17 6.27 13.14
CA SER A 135 18.04 7.66 13.60
C SER A 135 16.59 8.14 13.58
N TRP A 136 15.78 7.73 12.57
CA TRP A 136 14.35 8.00 12.55
C TRP A 136 13.62 7.38 13.75
N ALA A 137 13.90 6.11 14.06
CA ALA A 137 13.28 5.43 15.21
C ALA A 137 13.61 6.14 16.53
N GLU A 138 14.89 6.55 16.72
CA GLU A 138 15.32 7.30 17.88
C GLU A 138 14.67 8.71 17.95
N ALA A 139 14.61 9.43 16.82
CA ALA A 139 13.95 10.72 16.72
C ALA A 139 12.46 10.64 17.08
N ARG A 140 11.77 9.60 16.58
CA ARG A 140 10.37 9.35 16.87
C ARG A 140 10.14 8.98 18.33
N GLU A 141 10.99 8.13 18.93
CA GLU A 141 10.92 7.77 20.34
C GLU A 141 11.10 9.02 21.24
N LYS A 142 12.12 9.85 20.94
CA LYS A 142 12.43 11.05 21.71
C LYS A 142 11.59 12.26 21.34
N ASN A 143 10.75 12.16 20.32
CA ASN A 143 9.96 13.26 19.77
C ASN A 143 10.82 14.46 19.35
N ASP A 144 11.99 14.21 18.74
CA ASP A 144 12.99 15.22 18.38
C ASP A 144 13.44 15.04 16.92
N PHE A 145 12.94 15.88 16.02
CA PHE A 145 13.28 15.87 14.61
C PHE A 145 14.78 16.11 14.35
N SER A 146 15.47 16.86 15.22
CA SER A 146 16.88 17.21 15.03
C SER A 146 17.80 15.97 14.97
N ILE A 147 17.40 14.86 15.60
CA ILE A 147 18.14 13.59 15.59
C ILE A 147 18.10 12.95 14.18
N PHE A 148 17.02 13.10 13.45
CA PHE A 148 16.83 12.53 12.11
C PHE A 148 17.19 13.51 10.98
N ARG A 149 17.21 14.79 11.26
CA ARG A 149 17.34 15.89 10.29
C ARG A 149 18.49 15.68 9.29
N ASP A 150 19.71 15.41 9.78
CA ASP A 150 20.88 15.29 8.91
C ASP A 150 20.84 13.99 8.08
N ASP A 151 20.34 12.89 8.65
CA ASP A 151 20.18 11.64 7.92
C ASP A 151 19.07 11.74 6.86
N LEU A 152 18.00 12.51 7.13
CA LEU A 152 16.97 12.79 6.12
C LEU A 152 17.52 13.69 5.00
N ALA A 153 18.30 14.72 5.33
CA ALA A 153 18.94 15.58 4.32
C ALA A 153 19.84 14.78 3.35
N GLU A 154 20.66 13.88 3.90
CA GLU A 154 21.48 12.96 3.07
C GLU A 154 20.62 12.00 2.26
N MET A 155 19.52 11.48 2.82
CA MET A 155 18.59 10.61 2.09
C MET A 155 17.92 11.33 0.91
N ILE A 156 17.54 12.60 1.08
CA ILE A 156 17.01 13.44 -0.01
C ILE A 156 18.08 13.65 -1.08
N ALA A 157 19.32 13.96 -0.68
CA ALA A 157 20.43 14.11 -1.64
C ALA A 157 20.68 12.82 -2.43
N LEU A 158 20.65 11.66 -1.78
CA LEU A 158 20.77 10.34 -2.42
C LEU A 158 19.60 10.05 -3.39
N ASN A 159 18.38 10.48 -3.06
CA ASN A 159 17.24 10.32 -3.98
C ASN A 159 17.31 11.26 -5.18
N ARG A 160 17.82 12.49 -5.02
CA ARG A 160 18.12 13.38 -6.16
C ARG A 160 19.20 12.78 -7.07
N GLU A 161 20.25 12.19 -6.47
CA GLU A 161 21.30 11.48 -7.22
C GLU A 161 20.72 10.25 -7.94
N LEU A 162 19.83 9.48 -7.29
CA LEU A 162 19.10 8.35 -7.87
C LEU A 162 18.26 8.79 -9.08
N ALA A 163 17.49 9.86 -8.95
CA ALA A 163 16.71 10.44 -10.05
C ALA A 163 17.61 10.81 -11.25
N GLY A 164 18.78 11.40 -10.99
CA GLY A 164 19.76 11.70 -12.01
C GLY A 164 20.30 10.46 -12.75
N TYR A 165 20.53 9.34 -12.04
CA TYR A 165 20.94 8.09 -12.68
C TYR A 165 19.83 7.44 -13.49
N LEU A 166 18.60 7.43 -12.96
CA LEU A 166 17.45 6.85 -13.66
C LEU A 166 17.10 7.67 -14.91
N GLY A 167 17.25 8.99 -14.83
CA GLY A 167 16.90 9.96 -15.87
C GLY A 167 15.45 10.40 -15.74
N TYR A 168 15.18 11.62 -16.13
CA TYR A 168 13.85 12.26 -16.19
C TYR A 168 13.87 13.32 -17.29
N GLU A 169 12.69 13.72 -17.76
CA GLU A 169 12.59 14.78 -18.77
C GLU A 169 12.41 16.15 -18.10
N ASP A 170 11.30 16.36 -17.42
CA ASP A 170 10.93 17.67 -16.86
C ASP A 170 11.16 17.77 -15.36
N ASN A 171 10.83 16.74 -14.58
CA ASN A 171 10.84 16.78 -13.13
C ASN A 171 11.64 15.62 -12.52
N PRO A 172 12.65 15.87 -11.66
CA PRO A 172 13.41 14.79 -11.05
C PRO A 172 12.55 13.82 -10.21
N TYR A 173 11.41 14.27 -9.70
CA TYR A 173 10.50 13.42 -8.94
C TYR A 173 9.81 12.36 -9.82
N ASP A 174 9.69 12.56 -11.15
CA ASP A 174 9.14 11.57 -12.10
C ASP A 174 9.92 10.26 -12.06
N ALA A 175 11.25 10.34 -12.01
CA ALA A 175 12.10 9.15 -11.92
C ALA A 175 11.86 8.33 -10.64
N LEU A 176 11.41 8.96 -9.57
CA LEU A 176 11.09 8.29 -8.30
C LEU A 176 9.68 7.71 -8.31
N LEU A 177 8.72 8.40 -8.93
CA LEU A 177 7.36 7.89 -9.16
C LEU A 177 7.36 6.61 -10.00
N ASP A 178 8.12 6.59 -11.10
CA ASP A 178 8.25 5.46 -12.03
C ASP A 178 8.84 4.19 -11.37
N ILE A 179 9.51 4.31 -10.22
CA ILE A 179 9.98 3.15 -9.45
C ILE A 179 8.80 2.31 -8.93
N TYR A 180 7.71 2.96 -8.54
CA TYR A 180 6.57 2.35 -7.84
C TYR A 180 5.36 2.15 -8.75
N GLU A 181 5.19 3.04 -9.73
CA GLU A 181 4.11 2.97 -10.71
C GLU A 181 4.69 3.30 -12.08
N SER A 182 4.81 2.29 -12.94
CA SER A 182 5.53 2.40 -14.21
C SER A 182 4.89 3.43 -15.14
N GLY A 183 5.69 4.40 -15.57
CA GLY A 183 5.27 5.48 -16.45
C GLY A 183 4.59 6.65 -15.76
N LEU A 184 4.42 6.62 -14.43
CA LEU A 184 3.81 7.71 -13.68
C LEU A 184 4.73 8.94 -13.62
N CYS A 185 4.17 10.12 -13.82
CA CYS A 185 4.89 11.41 -13.75
C CYS A 185 4.06 12.49 -13.05
N VAL A 186 4.72 13.56 -12.64
CA VAL A 186 4.11 14.73 -11.97
C VAL A 186 2.99 15.34 -12.82
N ALA A 187 3.19 15.42 -14.15
CA ALA A 187 2.19 15.97 -15.06
C ALA A 187 0.86 15.20 -15.05
N GLN A 188 0.87 13.94 -14.69
CA GLN A 188 -0.33 13.11 -14.53
C GLN A 188 -0.90 13.22 -13.10
N VAL A 189 -0.05 13.20 -12.06
CA VAL A 189 -0.50 13.21 -10.66
C VAL A 189 -1.04 14.58 -10.24
N ASP A 190 -0.41 15.67 -10.64
CA ASP A 190 -0.82 17.03 -10.24
C ASP A 190 -2.30 17.33 -10.55
N PRO A 191 -2.83 17.13 -11.76
CA PRO A 191 -4.23 17.39 -12.04
C PRO A 191 -5.18 16.43 -11.30
N LEU A 192 -4.83 15.15 -11.12
CA LEU A 192 -5.63 14.18 -10.37
C LEU A 192 -5.79 14.61 -8.91
N PHE A 193 -4.67 14.98 -8.28
CA PHE A 193 -4.66 15.36 -6.86
C PHE A 193 -5.26 16.75 -6.63
N ALA A 194 -5.08 17.68 -7.57
CA ALA A 194 -5.72 19.00 -7.49
C ALA A 194 -7.26 18.88 -7.53
N GLY A 195 -7.80 18.13 -8.49
CA GLY A 195 -9.25 17.89 -8.60
C GLY A 195 -9.82 17.17 -7.38
N LEU A 196 -9.11 16.17 -6.89
CA LEU A 196 -9.52 15.42 -5.70
C LEU A 196 -9.50 16.30 -4.44
N ARG A 197 -8.47 17.13 -4.23
CA ARG A 197 -8.37 18.07 -3.11
C ARG A 197 -9.50 19.11 -3.14
N GLU A 198 -9.75 19.69 -4.31
CA GLU A 198 -10.82 20.68 -4.50
C GLU A 198 -12.20 20.11 -4.13
N ALA A 199 -12.42 18.83 -4.38
CA ALA A 199 -13.66 18.15 -4.03
C ALA A 199 -13.72 17.74 -2.54
N LEU A 200 -12.62 17.18 -1.99
CA LEU A 200 -12.65 16.54 -0.66
C LEU A 200 -12.50 17.53 0.51
N VAL A 201 -11.69 18.58 0.39
CA VAL A 201 -11.47 19.52 1.51
C VAL A 201 -12.77 20.19 1.97
N PRO A 202 -13.63 20.73 1.07
CA PRO A 202 -14.93 21.27 1.48
C PRO A 202 -15.86 20.20 2.05
N LEU A 203 -15.86 18.99 1.49
CA LEU A 203 -16.70 17.88 1.92
C LEU A 203 -16.37 17.44 3.34
N ILE A 204 -15.08 17.24 3.66
CA ILE A 204 -14.58 16.91 5.00
C ILE A 204 -14.94 18.02 6.00
N SER A 205 -14.75 19.28 5.61
CA SER A 205 -15.10 20.44 6.45
C SER A 205 -16.60 20.51 6.72
N ALA A 206 -17.46 20.08 5.80
CA ALA A 206 -18.91 20.05 5.98
C ALA A 206 -19.31 18.92 6.95
N VAL A 207 -18.73 17.73 6.82
CA VAL A 207 -18.98 16.59 7.73
C VAL A 207 -18.54 16.90 9.15
N GLY A 208 -17.44 17.60 9.34
CA GLY A 208 -16.96 18.02 10.68
C GLY A 208 -17.95 18.90 11.48
N LYS A 209 -19.06 19.33 10.88
CA LYS A 209 -20.16 20.06 11.54
C LYS A 209 -21.35 19.18 11.89
N CYS A 210 -21.33 17.92 11.49
CA CYS A 210 -22.36 16.93 11.74
C CYS A 210 -22.10 16.19 13.05
N ASP A 211 -23.16 15.63 13.64
CA ASP A 211 -22.99 14.75 14.81
C ASP A 211 -22.35 13.43 14.36
N PRO A 212 -21.32 12.94 15.09
CA PRO A 212 -20.71 11.66 14.78
C PRO A 212 -21.66 10.50 15.04
N PRO A 213 -21.45 9.33 14.41
CA PRO A 213 -22.18 8.11 14.75
C PRO A 213 -22.03 7.71 16.21
N ASP A 214 -23.07 7.05 16.76
CA ASP A 214 -23.00 6.49 18.12
C ASP A 214 -22.08 5.25 18.15
N MET A 215 -20.96 5.37 18.85
CA MET A 215 -19.97 4.32 19.02
C MET A 215 -20.07 3.57 20.34
N ASN A 216 -21.02 3.90 21.23
CA ASN A 216 -21.12 3.28 22.56
C ASN A 216 -21.25 1.75 22.50
N TRP A 217 -21.95 1.22 21.47
CA TRP A 217 -22.11 -0.23 21.31
C TRP A 217 -20.79 -0.94 20.95
N VAL A 218 -19.80 -0.21 20.45
CA VAL A 218 -18.45 -0.73 20.19
C VAL A 218 -17.57 -0.56 21.42
N GLU A 219 -17.47 0.67 21.94
CA GLU A 219 -16.53 1.06 23.00
C GLU A 219 -16.85 0.45 24.37
N SER A 220 -18.13 0.17 24.64
CA SER A 220 -18.56 -0.43 25.91
C SER A 220 -18.40 -1.95 25.96
N ASN A 221 -18.00 -2.58 24.87
CA ASN A 221 -17.90 -4.03 24.75
C ASN A 221 -16.45 -4.52 24.63
N HIS A 222 -16.26 -5.78 24.95
CA HIS A 222 -15.01 -6.50 24.77
C HIS A 222 -15.16 -7.44 23.56
N TRP A 223 -14.16 -7.46 22.69
CA TRP A 223 -14.17 -8.16 21.41
C TRP A 223 -13.06 -9.22 21.38
N PRO A 224 -13.27 -10.42 21.89
CA PRO A 224 -12.24 -11.45 22.00
C PRO A 224 -11.52 -11.74 20.68
N GLU A 225 -10.19 -11.79 20.73
CA GLU A 225 -9.33 -12.01 19.57
C GLU A 225 -9.74 -13.25 18.75
N GLU A 226 -10.00 -14.38 19.43
CA GLU A 226 -10.36 -15.63 18.74
C GLU A 226 -11.66 -15.48 17.92
N ALA A 227 -12.65 -14.77 18.47
CA ALA A 227 -13.91 -14.50 17.76
C ALA A 227 -13.71 -13.55 16.57
N GLN A 228 -12.86 -12.52 16.71
CA GLN A 228 -12.45 -11.66 15.59
C GLN A 228 -11.75 -12.46 14.50
N ALA A 229 -10.87 -13.39 14.90
CA ALA A 229 -10.14 -14.24 13.97
C ALA A 229 -11.08 -15.16 13.18
N GLN A 230 -12.07 -15.76 13.84
CA GLN A 230 -13.07 -16.62 13.18
C GLN A 230 -13.97 -15.81 12.25
N LEU A 231 -14.42 -14.63 12.66
CA LEU A 231 -15.23 -13.73 11.84
C LEU A 231 -14.48 -13.33 10.56
N SER A 232 -13.27 -12.78 10.69
CA SER A 232 -12.48 -12.32 9.54
C SER A 232 -12.11 -13.45 8.58
N HIS A 233 -11.83 -14.67 9.11
CA HIS A 233 -11.60 -15.85 8.27
C HIS A 233 -12.84 -16.21 7.45
N GLY A 234 -14.01 -16.27 8.08
CA GLY A 234 -15.27 -16.61 7.41
C GLY A 234 -15.64 -15.57 6.34
N ILE A 235 -15.44 -14.29 6.62
CA ILE A 235 -15.71 -13.21 5.67
C ILE A 235 -14.72 -13.23 4.50
N SER A 236 -13.41 -13.42 4.75
CA SER A 236 -12.42 -13.53 3.67
C SER A 236 -12.72 -14.73 2.74
N ALA A 237 -13.15 -15.85 3.29
CA ALA A 237 -13.60 -17.00 2.49
C ALA A 237 -14.86 -16.68 1.67
N ALA A 238 -15.83 -15.96 2.26
CA ALA A 238 -17.08 -15.61 1.60
C ALA A 238 -16.87 -14.66 0.40
N VAL A 239 -15.92 -13.72 0.48
CA VAL A 239 -15.57 -12.86 -0.67
C VAL A 239 -14.69 -13.55 -1.70
N GLY A 240 -14.28 -14.81 -1.48
CA GLY A 240 -13.65 -15.66 -2.48
C GLY A 240 -12.16 -15.96 -2.29
N PHE A 241 -11.56 -15.64 -1.13
CA PHE A 241 -10.18 -16.02 -0.87
C PHE A 241 -10.08 -17.54 -0.64
N ASP A 242 -9.21 -18.17 -1.42
CA ASP A 242 -8.95 -19.62 -1.34
C ASP A 242 -7.89 -19.92 -0.28
N PHE A 243 -8.30 -20.46 0.85
CA PHE A 243 -7.41 -20.86 1.93
C PHE A 243 -6.64 -22.17 1.67
N GLU A 244 -6.98 -22.95 0.64
CA GLU A 244 -6.16 -24.08 0.18
C GLU A 244 -4.94 -23.58 -0.63
N ALA A 245 -5.07 -22.42 -1.29
CA ALA A 245 -4.01 -21.72 -2.02
C ALA A 245 -3.39 -20.58 -1.21
N GLY A 246 -3.69 -20.47 0.08
CA GLY A 246 -3.15 -19.40 0.90
C GLY A 246 -3.41 -19.58 2.38
N ARG A 247 -2.88 -18.65 3.18
CA ARG A 247 -3.10 -18.67 4.63
C ARG A 247 -3.00 -17.28 5.25
N ARG A 248 -3.60 -17.15 6.42
CA ARG A 248 -3.53 -15.99 7.29
C ARG A 248 -2.70 -16.26 8.53
N ASP A 249 -1.86 -15.29 8.91
CA ASP A 249 -1.08 -15.27 10.14
C ASP A 249 -1.27 -13.95 10.89
N LYS A 250 -0.59 -13.77 12.02
CA LYS A 250 -0.56 -12.52 12.81
C LYS A 250 0.75 -11.77 12.60
N SER A 251 0.66 -10.44 12.50
CA SER A 251 1.83 -9.56 12.54
C SER A 251 1.48 -8.22 13.18
N THR A 252 2.49 -7.47 13.59
CA THR A 252 2.31 -6.12 14.13
C THR A 252 1.75 -5.16 13.08
N HIS A 253 2.19 -5.30 11.84
CA HIS A 253 1.67 -4.56 10.69
C HIS A 253 1.13 -5.56 9.67
N PRO A 254 -0.15 -5.49 9.29
CA PRO A 254 -0.73 -6.34 8.25
C PRO A 254 0.04 -6.22 6.93
N PHE A 255 0.12 -7.30 6.18
CA PHE A 255 0.68 -7.34 4.83
C PHE A 255 0.23 -8.58 4.08
N CYS A 256 0.22 -8.51 2.76
CA CYS A 256 -0.01 -9.63 1.85
C CYS A 256 1.22 -9.87 0.98
N GLY A 257 1.49 -11.13 0.65
CA GLY A 257 2.52 -11.54 -0.30
C GLY A 257 2.44 -13.03 -0.58
N GLY A 258 3.14 -13.47 -1.62
CA GLY A 258 3.13 -14.87 -2.03
C GLY A 258 4.25 -15.22 -2.99
N SER A 259 4.43 -16.51 -3.22
CA SER A 259 5.42 -17.01 -4.18
C SER A 259 4.81 -17.15 -5.58
N ASN A 260 3.54 -17.53 -5.65
CA ASN A 260 2.77 -17.73 -6.86
C ASN A 260 1.26 -17.73 -6.50
N PRO A 261 0.33 -17.81 -7.47
CA PRO A 261 -1.11 -17.82 -7.19
C PRO A 261 -1.61 -18.91 -6.24
N ASP A 262 -0.85 -19.99 -6.09
CA ASP A 262 -1.21 -21.12 -5.23
C ASP A 262 -0.50 -21.10 -3.85
N ASP A 263 0.26 -20.03 -3.54
CA ASP A 263 0.90 -19.80 -2.22
C ASP A 263 0.85 -18.32 -1.87
N VAL A 264 -0.34 -17.82 -1.51
CA VAL A 264 -0.60 -16.43 -1.12
C VAL A 264 -0.81 -16.35 0.39
N ARG A 265 -0.09 -15.47 1.05
CA ARG A 265 -0.09 -15.33 2.51
C ARG A 265 -0.33 -13.89 2.90
N TRP A 266 -1.23 -13.70 3.86
CA TRP A 266 -1.46 -12.38 4.43
C TRP A 266 -1.55 -12.42 5.95
N THR A 267 -1.36 -11.27 6.58
CA THR A 267 -1.33 -11.16 8.03
C THR A 267 -2.31 -10.10 8.51
N THR A 268 -2.75 -10.23 9.75
CA THR A 268 -3.61 -9.24 10.41
C THR A 268 -3.20 -9.06 11.85
N ARG A 269 -3.81 -8.08 12.52
CA ARG A 269 -3.69 -7.84 13.96
C ARG A 269 -5.07 -7.70 14.57
N TYR A 270 -5.17 -7.95 15.87
CA TYR A 270 -6.41 -7.85 16.62
C TYR A 270 -6.25 -6.88 17.78
N ASP A 271 -7.30 -6.12 18.07
CA ASP A 271 -7.46 -5.32 19.27
C ASP A 271 -8.80 -5.70 19.92
N GLU A 272 -8.76 -6.12 21.18
CA GLU A 272 -9.96 -6.55 21.89
C GLU A 272 -10.86 -5.38 22.35
N GLY A 273 -10.38 -4.14 22.17
CA GLY A 273 -11.16 -2.91 22.38
C GLY A 273 -11.74 -2.32 21.09
N GLU A 274 -11.25 -2.76 19.91
CA GLU A 274 -11.63 -2.19 18.60
C GLU A 274 -11.67 -3.30 17.53
N PRO A 275 -12.85 -3.82 17.15
CA PRO A 275 -12.95 -4.98 16.27
C PRO A 275 -12.88 -4.63 14.78
N PHE A 276 -13.08 -3.35 14.38
CA PHE A 276 -13.15 -2.96 12.98
C PHE A 276 -11.80 -3.03 12.27
N GLY A 277 -10.73 -2.62 12.96
CA GLY A 277 -9.38 -2.66 12.41
C GLY A 277 -8.96 -4.06 12.00
N SER A 278 -9.37 -5.10 12.74
CA SER A 278 -9.07 -6.49 12.41
C SER A 278 -9.86 -6.98 11.20
N LEU A 279 -11.14 -6.66 11.11
CA LEU A 279 -12.00 -7.09 9.98
C LEU A 279 -11.66 -6.36 8.69
N TYR A 280 -11.63 -5.02 8.72
CA TYR A 280 -11.39 -4.24 7.51
C TYR A 280 -9.94 -4.31 7.05
N GLY A 281 -8.97 -4.43 7.99
CA GLY A 281 -7.60 -4.79 7.66
C GLY A 281 -7.49 -6.19 7.05
N SER A 282 -8.27 -7.17 7.50
CA SER A 282 -8.34 -8.48 6.87
C SER A 282 -8.95 -8.43 5.48
N LEU A 283 -9.98 -7.61 5.24
CA LEU A 283 -10.57 -7.40 3.91
C LEU A 283 -9.58 -6.70 2.97
N HIS A 284 -8.81 -5.74 3.48
CA HIS A 284 -7.73 -5.08 2.75
C HIS A 284 -6.71 -6.10 2.25
N GLU A 285 -6.15 -6.89 3.15
CA GLU A 285 -5.16 -7.92 2.79
C GLU A 285 -5.76 -9.05 1.93
N THR A 286 -7.05 -9.35 2.14
CA THR A 286 -7.80 -10.27 1.29
C THR A 286 -7.91 -9.73 -0.13
N GLY A 287 -8.15 -8.44 -0.33
CA GLY A 287 -8.19 -7.80 -1.65
C GLY A 287 -6.86 -7.95 -2.40
N HIS A 288 -5.75 -7.69 -1.75
CA HIS A 288 -4.42 -7.99 -2.27
C HIS A 288 -4.25 -9.47 -2.60
N GLY A 289 -4.73 -10.35 -1.70
CA GLY A 289 -4.65 -11.79 -1.87
C GLY A 289 -5.48 -12.33 -3.03
N LEU A 290 -6.67 -11.79 -3.26
CA LEU A 290 -7.54 -12.15 -4.39
C LEU A 290 -6.88 -11.77 -5.72
N TYR A 291 -6.18 -10.63 -5.77
CA TYR A 291 -5.38 -10.26 -6.94
C TYR A 291 -4.26 -11.28 -7.18
N GLU A 292 -3.46 -11.58 -6.17
CA GLU A 292 -2.38 -12.55 -6.27
C GLU A 292 -2.87 -13.95 -6.70
N GLN A 293 -3.99 -14.42 -6.14
CA GLN A 293 -4.62 -15.71 -6.52
C GLN A 293 -5.25 -15.67 -7.93
N GLY A 294 -5.62 -14.48 -8.42
CA GLY A 294 -6.22 -14.27 -9.74
C GLY A 294 -5.23 -14.14 -10.89
N ARG A 295 -3.92 -14.03 -10.62
CA ARG A 295 -2.87 -13.87 -11.64
C ARG A 295 -2.85 -15.05 -12.65
N PRO A 296 -2.36 -14.81 -13.90
CA PRO A 296 -2.40 -15.80 -14.96
C PRO A 296 -1.39 -16.94 -14.70
N ARG A 297 -1.88 -18.12 -14.32
CA ARG A 297 -1.05 -19.30 -13.99
C ARG A 297 -0.19 -19.79 -15.15
N ASN A 298 -0.62 -19.61 -16.38
CA ASN A 298 0.16 -19.95 -17.57
C ASN A 298 1.38 -19.05 -17.78
N LEU A 299 1.44 -17.92 -17.09
CA LEU A 299 2.58 -16.98 -17.10
C LEU A 299 3.38 -17.02 -15.79
N ASP A 300 3.15 -18.04 -14.95
CA ASP A 300 3.86 -18.18 -13.69
C ASP A 300 5.39 -18.20 -13.92
N PHE A 301 6.13 -17.50 -13.04
CA PHE A 301 7.58 -17.29 -13.17
C PHE A 301 8.04 -16.42 -14.36
N GLN A 302 7.13 -15.84 -15.15
CA GLN A 302 7.45 -14.83 -16.15
C GLN A 302 7.18 -13.42 -15.59
N PRO A 303 7.93 -12.38 -16.01
CA PRO A 303 7.67 -11.01 -15.57
C PRO A 303 6.21 -10.57 -15.81
N ALA A 304 5.67 -10.87 -16.99
CA ALA A 304 4.28 -10.54 -17.36
C ALA A 304 3.22 -11.27 -16.52
N GLY A 305 3.57 -12.36 -15.82
CA GLY A 305 2.66 -13.10 -14.94
C GLY A 305 2.54 -12.53 -13.52
N HIS A 306 3.27 -11.46 -13.18
CA HIS A 306 3.16 -10.81 -11.88
C HIS A 306 1.98 -9.83 -11.84
N ALA A 307 1.58 -9.44 -10.63
CA ALA A 307 0.66 -8.32 -10.44
C ALA A 307 1.33 -7.02 -10.93
N ASP A 308 0.55 -6.15 -11.57
CA ASP A 308 1.04 -4.87 -12.06
C ASP A 308 1.11 -3.84 -10.92
N GLY A 309 1.80 -2.74 -11.11
CA GLY A 309 1.94 -1.54 -10.29
C GLY A 309 1.45 -1.55 -8.83
N LEU A 310 1.93 -0.66 -8.01
CA LEU A 310 1.45 -0.58 -6.62
C LEU A 310 0.05 0.03 -6.53
N GLY A 311 -0.27 0.99 -7.42
CA GLY A 311 -1.60 1.60 -7.48
C GLY A 311 -2.67 0.57 -7.87
N VAL A 312 -2.40 -0.28 -8.86
CA VAL A 312 -3.32 -1.36 -9.25
C VAL A 312 -3.48 -2.37 -8.12
N HIS A 313 -2.39 -2.74 -7.45
CA HIS A 313 -2.42 -3.69 -6.34
C HIS A 313 -3.24 -3.14 -5.15
N GLU A 314 -3.02 -1.86 -4.80
CA GLU A 314 -3.79 -1.16 -3.76
C GLU A 314 -5.26 -0.96 -4.18
N SER A 315 -5.57 -0.87 -5.48
CA SER A 315 -6.96 -0.75 -5.93
C SER A 315 -7.80 -1.96 -5.55
N GLN A 316 -7.20 -3.15 -5.53
CA GLN A 316 -7.89 -4.38 -5.16
C GLN A 316 -8.15 -4.46 -3.66
N SER A 317 -7.20 -4.02 -2.83
CA SER A 317 -7.40 -3.92 -1.37
C SER A 317 -8.49 -2.90 -1.03
N ARG A 318 -8.43 -1.70 -1.63
CA ARG A 318 -9.38 -0.62 -1.39
C ARG A 318 -10.80 -0.94 -1.90
N LEU A 319 -10.92 -1.65 -3.00
CA LEU A 319 -12.21 -2.15 -3.49
C LEU A 319 -12.90 -3.01 -2.42
N TRP A 320 -12.21 -4.04 -1.92
CA TRP A 320 -12.80 -4.99 -0.99
C TRP A 320 -12.95 -4.43 0.43
N GLU A 321 -12.01 -3.60 0.90
CA GLU A 321 -12.08 -2.95 2.20
C GLU A 321 -13.19 -1.89 2.23
N ASN A 322 -13.14 -0.92 1.31
CA ASN A 322 -13.91 0.32 1.41
C ASN A 322 -15.21 0.27 0.60
N GLN A 323 -15.15 -0.12 -0.66
CA GLN A 323 -16.31 0.02 -1.54
C GLN A 323 -17.29 -1.13 -1.37
N VAL A 324 -16.79 -2.34 -1.16
CA VAL A 324 -17.61 -3.51 -0.82
C VAL A 324 -17.82 -3.59 0.70
N GLY A 325 -16.74 -3.74 1.47
CA GLY A 325 -16.79 -4.04 2.90
C GLY A 325 -17.44 -2.95 3.75
N ARG A 326 -17.25 -1.68 3.39
CA ARG A 326 -17.88 -0.55 4.08
C ARG A 326 -19.17 -0.07 3.41
N SER A 327 -19.80 -0.88 2.54
CA SER A 327 -21.13 -0.58 1.99
C SER A 327 -22.24 -0.94 2.98
N LEU A 328 -23.42 -0.31 2.83
CA LEU A 328 -24.61 -0.67 3.61
C LEU A 328 -25.03 -2.12 3.32
N ALA A 329 -24.99 -2.53 2.06
CA ALA A 329 -25.36 -3.88 1.64
C ALA A 329 -24.49 -4.96 2.30
N PHE A 330 -23.18 -4.74 2.34
CA PHE A 330 -22.26 -5.63 3.05
C PHE A 330 -22.51 -5.63 4.56
N SER A 331 -22.74 -4.45 5.16
CA SER A 331 -23.03 -4.35 6.59
C SER A 331 -24.30 -5.11 6.98
N GLU A 332 -25.37 -5.01 6.16
CA GLU A 332 -26.61 -5.77 6.36
C GLU A 332 -26.37 -7.29 6.26
N TRP A 333 -25.61 -7.73 5.25
CA TRP A 333 -25.21 -9.14 5.09
C TRP A 333 -24.31 -9.62 6.23
N ALA A 334 -23.44 -8.77 6.77
CA ALA A 334 -22.48 -9.15 7.79
C ALA A 334 -23.09 -9.33 9.19
N ILE A 335 -24.25 -8.74 9.51
CA ILE A 335 -24.89 -8.82 10.84
C ILE A 335 -25.04 -10.25 11.35
N PRO A 336 -25.56 -11.23 10.59
CA PRO A 336 -25.63 -12.61 11.09
C PRO A 336 -24.26 -13.23 11.39
N HIS A 337 -23.22 -12.84 10.61
CA HIS A 337 -21.86 -13.31 10.84
C HIS A 337 -21.26 -12.72 12.12
N TRP A 338 -21.45 -11.42 12.35
CA TRP A 338 -21.08 -10.76 13.60
C TRP A 338 -21.80 -11.39 14.80
N SER A 339 -23.12 -11.55 14.71
CA SER A 339 -23.95 -12.10 15.80
C SER A 339 -23.59 -13.55 16.15
N LYS A 340 -23.11 -14.33 15.20
CA LYS A 340 -22.63 -15.69 15.43
C LYS A 340 -21.42 -15.73 16.36
N HIS A 341 -20.54 -14.76 16.30
CA HIS A 341 -19.30 -14.72 17.06
C HIS A 341 -19.37 -13.79 18.29
N PHE A 342 -20.30 -12.81 18.27
CA PHE A 342 -20.45 -11.75 19.28
C PHE A 342 -21.92 -11.55 19.65
N SER A 343 -22.62 -12.63 20.01
CA SER A 343 -24.08 -12.61 20.18
C SER A 343 -24.60 -11.60 21.21
N GLU A 344 -23.86 -11.34 22.28
CA GLU A 344 -24.24 -10.37 23.32
C GLU A 344 -23.97 -8.93 22.83
N ASN A 345 -22.80 -8.68 22.24
CA ASN A 345 -22.39 -7.36 21.77
C ASN A 345 -23.27 -6.85 20.61
N MET A 346 -23.82 -7.78 19.83
CA MET A 346 -24.63 -7.46 18.64
C MET A 346 -26.13 -7.33 18.92
N GLN A 347 -26.55 -7.41 20.19
CA GLN A 347 -27.98 -7.25 20.53
C GLN A 347 -28.48 -5.84 20.19
N GLY A 348 -29.47 -5.77 19.28
CA GLY A 348 -30.05 -4.52 18.81
C GLY A 348 -29.23 -3.77 17.77
N VAL A 349 -28.04 -4.26 17.39
CA VAL A 349 -27.22 -3.68 16.34
C VAL A 349 -27.79 -4.03 14.97
N THR A 350 -28.04 -3.02 14.15
CA THR A 350 -28.55 -3.16 12.78
C THR A 350 -27.43 -2.99 11.76
N GLY A 351 -27.68 -3.42 10.50
CA GLY A 351 -26.75 -3.17 9.40
C GLY A 351 -26.46 -1.68 9.18
N GLU A 352 -27.47 -0.82 9.38
CA GLU A 352 -27.29 0.64 9.27
C GLU A 352 -26.41 1.19 10.41
N MET A 353 -26.58 0.72 11.64
CA MET A 353 -25.70 1.12 12.76
C MET A 353 -24.25 0.70 12.48
N LEU A 354 -24.04 -0.55 12.05
CA LEU A 354 -22.70 -1.02 11.68
C LEU A 354 -22.13 -0.16 10.56
N TRP A 355 -22.90 0.08 9.48
CA TRP A 355 -22.49 0.89 8.34
C TRP A 355 -22.08 2.31 8.74
N ARG A 356 -22.86 2.97 9.61
CA ARG A 356 -22.52 4.32 10.11
C ARG A 356 -21.25 4.32 10.95
N SER A 357 -21.09 3.33 11.82
CA SER A 357 -19.91 3.23 12.71
C SER A 357 -18.59 3.02 11.95
N VAL A 358 -18.59 2.22 10.88
CA VAL A 358 -17.38 1.92 10.10
C VAL A 358 -17.03 2.97 9.06
N ASN A 359 -17.92 3.96 8.86
CA ASN A 359 -17.72 5.06 7.90
C ASN A 359 -17.69 6.43 8.59
N MET A 360 -17.27 6.48 9.82
CA MET A 360 -17.04 7.74 10.50
C MET A 360 -15.95 8.55 9.78
N VAL A 361 -16.21 9.83 9.54
CA VAL A 361 -15.26 10.75 8.92
C VAL A 361 -14.84 11.76 9.97
N GLU A 362 -13.54 11.73 10.31
CA GLU A 362 -12.96 12.63 11.31
C GLU A 362 -11.52 13.00 10.91
N PRO A 363 -11.18 14.30 10.80
CA PRO A 363 -9.81 14.71 10.61
C PRO A 363 -8.92 14.18 11.73
N SER A 364 -7.91 13.38 11.38
CA SER A 364 -6.98 12.76 12.31
C SER A 364 -5.53 13.12 11.95
N LEU A 365 -4.60 12.97 12.89
CA LEU A 365 -3.18 13.27 12.63
C LEU A 365 -2.45 12.10 11.97
N ILE A 366 -2.85 10.88 12.26
CA ILE A 366 -2.11 9.66 11.90
C ILE A 366 -2.70 9.04 10.62
N ARG A 367 -1.91 9.04 9.55
CA ARG A 367 -2.31 8.56 8.23
C ARG A 367 -2.86 7.12 8.24
N VAL A 368 -2.21 6.21 8.95
CA VAL A 368 -2.61 4.78 8.95
C VAL A 368 -3.92 4.52 9.70
N GLU A 369 -4.42 5.50 10.44
CA GLU A 369 -5.68 5.47 11.20
C GLU A 369 -6.76 6.35 10.53
N ALA A 370 -6.41 7.04 9.42
CA ALA A 370 -7.31 7.94 8.73
C ALA A 370 -8.46 7.19 8.05
N ASP A 371 -9.65 7.80 8.06
CA ASP A 371 -10.83 7.31 7.35
C ASP A 371 -10.70 7.45 5.83
N GLU A 372 -11.61 6.85 5.10
CA GLU A 372 -11.56 6.78 3.63
C GLU A 372 -11.55 8.17 2.95
N ALA A 373 -12.21 9.16 3.51
CA ALA A 373 -12.28 10.52 2.94
C ALA A 373 -10.99 11.30 3.23
N THR A 374 -10.53 11.30 4.49
CA THR A 374 -9.37 12.08 4.92
C THR A 374 -8.05 11.45 4.51
N TYR A 375 -7.97 10.13 4.31
CA TYR A 375 -6.76 9.41 3.92
C TYR A 375 -6.05 10.01 2.70
N ASN A 376 -6.81 10.40 1.67
CA ASN A 376 -6.24 10.97 0.45
C ASN A 376 -5.58 12.33 0.70
N ILE A 377 -6.09 13.13 1.64
CA ILE A 377 -5.48 14.40 2.03
C ILE A 377 -4.11 14.16 2.67
N HIS A 378 -3.98 13.15 3.51
CA HIS A 378 -2.69 12.75 4.08
C HIS A 378 -1.66 12.40 2.98
N ILE A 379 -2.09 11.72 1.93
CA ILE A 379 -1.21 11.36 0.81
C ILE A 379 -0.83 12.59 -0.02
N MET A 380 -1.77 13.48 -0.29
CA MET A 380 -1.50 14.71 -1.04
C MET A 380 -0.47 15.61 -0.33
N ILE A 381 -0.57 15.75 0.99
CA ILE A 381 0.41 16.50 1.80
C ILE A 381 1.81 15.91 1.58
N ARG A 382 1.95 14.59 1.66
CA ARG A 382 3.25 13.92 1.46
C ARG A 382 3.77 14.08 0.04
N TYR A 383 2.92 13.94 -0.95
CA TYR A 383 3.27 14.14 -2.35
C TYR A 383 3.79 15.56 -2.62
N GLU A 384 3.10 16.58 -2.15
CA GLU A 384 3.51 17.97 -2.33
C GLU A 384 4.83 18.27 -1.62
N ILE A 385 5.01 17.75 -0.40
CA ILE A 385 6.26 17.87 0.35
C ILE A 385 7.41 17.16 -0.35
N GLU A 386 7.24 15.90 -0.76
CA GLU A 386 8.28 15.13 -1.45
C GLU A 386 8.71 15.81 -2.75
N LYS A 387 7.74 16.25 -3.56
CA LYS A 387 8.00 16.98 -4.80
C LYS A 387 8.85 18.23 -4.54
N ARG A 388 8.48 19.04 -3.56
CA ARG A 388 9.23 20.24 -3.19
C ARG A 388 10.62 19.93 -2.63
N LEU A 389 10.76 18.88 -1.81
CA LEU A 389 12.06 18.45 -1.30
C LEU A 389 12.97 17.96 -2.44
N ILE A 390 12.48 17.14 -3.34
CA ILE A 390 13.29 16.61 -4.45
C ILE A 390 13.67 17.72 -5.44
N ASN A 391 12.77 18.67 -5.70
CA ASN A 391 13.04 19.81 -6.59
C ASN A 391 13.94 20.89 -5.94
N GLY A 392 14.19 20.84 -4.63
CA GLY A 392 14.96 21.87 -3.91
C GLY A 392 14.17 23.14 -3.62
N GLU A 393 12.85 23.03 -3.56
CA GLU A 393 11.92 24.13 -3.27
C GLU A 393 11.53 24.22 -1.79
N LEU A 394 11.92 23.23 -1.00
CA LEU A 394 11.73 23.17 0.45
C LEU A 394 13.03 22.80 1.14
N GLU A 395 13.48 23.63 2.05
CA GLU A 395 14.64 23.36 2.88
C GLU A 395 14.29 22.39 4.02
N ILE A 396 15.27 21.57 4.42
CA ILE A 396 15.05 20.52 5.43
C ILE A 396 14.63 21.09 6.79
N ASP A 397 15.12 22.29 7.14
CA ASP A 397 14.82 22.95 8.40
C ASP A 397 13.37 23.49 8.45
N ASP A 398 12.79 23.80 7.30
CA ASP A 398 11.41 24.28 7.16
C ASP A 398 10.39 23.12 7.04
N LEU A 399 10.86 21.88 6.86
CA LEU A 399 10.00 20.72 6.65
C LEU A 399 8.96 20.49 7.77
N PRO A 400 9.31 20.55 9.07
CA PRO A 400 8.33 20.35 10.13
C PRO A 400 7.20 21.39 10.13
N ASP A 401 7.52 22.64 9.83
CA ASP A 401 6.53 23.72 9.78
C ASP A 401 5.67 23.63 8.51
N ALA A 402 6.28 23.31 7.36
CA ALA A 402 5.54 23.05 6.12
C ALA A 402 4.55 21.88 6.27
N TRP A 403 4.93 20.84 7.01
CA TRP A 403 4.03 19.73 7.35
C TRP A 403 2.82 20.21 8.15
N ASP A 404 3.08 20.90 9.27
CA ASP A 404 2.04 21.35 10.17
C ASP A 404 1.10 22.37 9.48
N ASP A 405 1.65 23.29 8.65
CA ASP A 405 0.87 24.28 7.90
C ASP A 405 -0.06 23.62 6.85
N MET A 406 0.40 22.58 6.16
CA MET A 406 -0.45 21.87 5.21
C MET A 406 -1.56 21.06 5.90
N TYR A 407 -1.29 20.44 7.06
CA TYR A 407 -2.32 19.78 7.85
C TYR A 407 -3.39 20.78 8.35
N GLU A 408 -2.96 21.95 8.81
CA GLU A 408 -3.90 23.01 9.22
C GLU A 408 -4.71 23.52 8.04
N GLN A 409 -4.08 23.74 6.89
CA GLN A 409 -4.74 24.21 5.68
C GLN A 409 -5.79 23.23 5.15
N TYR A 410 -5.50 21.92 5.12
CA TYR A 410 -6.34 20.94 4.43
C TYR A 410 -7.28 20.17 5.36
N LEU A 411 -6.89 19.95 6.61
CA LEU A 411 -7.65 19.19 7.60
C LEU A 411 -8.13 20.03 8.80
N GLY A 412 -7.66 21.29 8.92
CA GLY A 412 -8.01 22.16 10.04
C GLY A 412 -7.38 21.76 11.38
N ILE A 413 -6.37 20.89 11.38
CA ILE A 413 -5.70 20.37 12.56
C ILE A 413 -4.19 20.58 12.46
N ARG A 414 -3.52 20.73 13.59
CA ARG A 414 -2.07 20.90 13.67
C ARG A 414 -1.45 19.89 14.63
N SER A 415 -0.31 19.33 14.26
CA SER A 415 0.36 18.32 15.09
C SER A 415 0.81 18.94 16.43
N PRO A 416 0.49 18.30 17.57
CA PRO A 416 0.94 18.79 18.88
C PRO A 416 2.43 18.52 19.11
N ASP A 417 3.00 17.58 18.37
CA ASP A 417 4.39 17.16 18.50
C ASP A 417 4.93 16.56 17.18
N ARG A 418 6.23 16.30 17.11
CA ARG A 418 6.90 15.79 15.90
C ARG A 418 6.60 14.32 15.64
N LYS A 419 6.31 13.53 16.66
CA LYS A 419 5.97 12.10 16.56
C LYS A 419 4.64 11.88 15.85
N GLN A 420 3.65 12.73 16.13
CA GLN A 420 2.35 12.72 15.45
C GLN A 420 2.35 13.55 14.16
N GLY A 421 3.40 14.33 13.94
CA GLY A 421 3.63 15.10 12.73
C GLY A 421 4.62 14.41 11.78
N VAL A 422 5.67 15.15 11.43
CA VAL A 422 6.66 14.81 10.39
C VAL A 422 7.42 13.50 10.61
N LEU A 423 7.44 12.95 11.82
CA LEU A 423 8.11 11.69 12.16
C LEU A 423 7.19 10.47 12.13
N GLN A 424 5.92 10.60 11.74
CA GLN A 424 4.97 9.48 11.84
C GLN A 424 5.24 8.33 10.87
N ASP A 425 5.80 8.60 9.68
CA ASP A 425 6.03 7.61 8.63
C ASP A 425 7.51 7.21 8.51
N ILE A 426 7.77 5.93 8.36
CA ILE A 426 9.11 5.38 8.16
C ILE A 426 9.65 5.60 6.73
N HIS A 427 8.80 5.88 5.74
CA HIS A 427 9.09 5.84 4.30
C HIS A 427 10.32 6.65 3.91
N TRP A 428 10.44 7.86 4.40
CA TRP A 428 11.58 8.74 4.09
C TRP A 428 12.91 8.20 4.62
N SER A 429 12.89 7.57 5.78
CA SER A 429 14.09 6.94 6.34
C SER A 429 14.58 5.75 5.52
N MET A 430 13.66 5.10 4.78
CA MET A 430 13.97 4.02 3.85
C MET A 430 14.35 4.51 2.44
N GLY A 431 14.25 5.82 2.17
CA GLY A 431 14.46 6.39 0.85
C GLY A 431 13.29 6.13 -0.11
N ALA A 432 12.10 5.88 0.41
CA ALA A 432 10.92 5.57 -0.38
C ALA A 432 10.16 6.84 -0.82
N PHE A 433 10.85 7.75 -1.50
CA PHE A 433 10.25 8.91 -2.15
C PHE A 433 9.56 8.50 -3.46
N GLY A 434 8.36 9.05 -3.72
CA GLY A 434 7.51 8.65 -4.85
C GLY A 434 6.57 7.47 -4.54
N TYR A 435 6.64 6.91 -3.33
CA TYR A 435 5.79 5.78 -2.92
C TYR A 435 4.35 6.21 -2.58
N PHE A 436 4.18 7.30 -1.82
CA PHE A 436 2.89 7.71 -1.27
C PHE A 436 1.78 7.91 -2.31
N PRO A 437 2.02 8.46 -3.51
CA PRO A 437 0.96 8.64 -4.50
C PRO A 437 0.24 7.35 -4.89
N THR A 438 0.90 6.20 -4.84
CA THR A 438 0.31 4.90 -5.22
C THR A 438 -0.89 4.53 -4.34
N TYR A 439 -0.94 4.97 -3.09
CA TYR A 439 -2.09 4.76 -2.21
C TYR A 439 -3.36 5.48 -2.67
N THR A 440 -3.25 6.76 -3.06
CA THR A 440 -4.39 7.50 -3.59
C THR A 440 -4.75 7.02 -4.98
N LEU A 441 -3.78 6.69 -5.84
CA LEU A 441 -4.06 6.07 -7.13
C LEU A 441 -4.85 4.77 -6.96
N GLY A 442 -4.52 3.94 -5.95
CA GLY A 442 -5.31 2.77 -5.59
C GLY A 442 -6.78 3.09 -5.31
N ASN A 443 -7.06 4.15 -4.56
CA ASN A 443 -8.43 4.60 -4.29
C ASN A 443 -9.14 5.07 -5.58
N LEU A 444 -8.46 5.81 -6.46
CA LEU A 444 -9.03 6.27 -7.72
C LEU A 444 -9.32 5.10 -8.66
N TYR A 445 -8.35 4.22 -8.84
CA TYR A 445 -8.48 3.04 -9.70
C TYR A 445 -9.58 2.10 -9.20
N SER A 446 -9.69 1.86 -7.89
CA SER A 446 -10.74 1.00 -7.34
C SER A 446 -12.15 1.52 -7.66
N ALA A 447 -12.37 2.84 -7.55
CA ALA A 447 -13.66 3.45 -7.86
C ALA A 447 -13.97 3.42 -9.36
N GLN A 448 -12.97 3.66 -10.20
CA GLN A 448 -13.12 3.62 -11.65
C GLN A 448 -13.41 2.19 -12.14
N LEU A 449 -12.70 1.19 -11.59
CA LEU A 449 -12.94 -0.23 -11.87
C LEU A 449 -14.33 -0.67 -11.39
N LEU A 450 -14.76 -0.27 -10.20
CA LEU A 450 -16.11 -0.59 -9.72
C LEU A 450 -17.18 0.03 -10.58
N ALA A 451 -17.01 1.29 -11.03
CA ALA A 451 -17.95 1.95 -11.92
C ALA A 451 -18.10 1.20 -13.26
N ALA A 452 -16.99 0.73 -13.84
CA ALA A 452 -17.00 -0.10 -15.04
C ALA A 452 -17.64 -1.48 -14.79
N ALA A 453 -17.31 -2.14 -13.67
CA ALA A 453 -17.93 -3.42 -13.30
C ALA A 453 -19.46 -3.28 -13.12
N ARG A 454 -19.93 -2.18 -12.54
CA ARG A 454 -21.37 -1.88 -12.45
C ARG A 454 -22.02 -1.75 -13.82
N ALA A 455 -21.39 -1.04 -14.73
CA ALA A 455 -21.92 -0.86 -16.08
C ALA A 455 -22.08 -2.19 -16.83
N ASP A 456 -21.17 -3.14 -16.58
CA ASP A 456 -21.18 -4.44 -17.23
C ASP A 456 -22.09 -5.48 -16.54
N LEU A 457 -22.22 -5.43 -15.21
CA LEU A 457 -22.87 -6.47 -14.42
C LEU A 457 -24.30 -6.12 -13.99
N GLU A 458 -24.60 -4.82 -13.81
CA GLU A 458 -25.91 -4.41 -13.34
C GLU A 458 -26.94 -4.35 -14.48
N GLY A 459 -28.09 -4.98 -14.26
CA GLY A 459 -29.21 -5.01 -15.18
C GLY A 459 -30.53 -4.82 -14.43
N ASN A 460 -31.26 -5.91 -14.20
CA ASN A 460 -32.46 -5.91 -13.36
C ASN A 460 -32.17 -5.89 -11.87
N GLU A 461 -30.91 -6.08 -11.50
CA GLU A 461 -30.41 -6.21 -10.13
C GLU A 461 -29.08 -5.46 -10.00
N THR A 462 -28.83 -4.85 -8.84
CA THR A 462 -27.60 -4.11 -8.52
C THR A 462 -26.58 -5.01 -7.86
N LEU A 463 -25.30 -4.61 -7.85
CA LEU A 463 -24.27 -5.30 -7.07
C LEU A 463 -24.60 -5.28 -5.55
N GLU A 464 -25.21 -4.21 -5.04
CA GLU A 464 -25.68 -4.15 -3.65
C GLU A 464 -26.73 -5.21 -3.34
N ASP A 465 -27.66 -5.50 -4.27
CA ASP A 465 -28.66 -6.56 -4.07
C ASP A 465 -28.00 -7.95 -4.01
N MET A 466 -26.97 -8.18 -4.83
CA MET A 466 -26.16 -9.39 -4.79
C MET A 466 -25.38 -9.49 -3.46
N TRP A 467 -24.71 -8.42 -3.04
CA TRP A 467 -23.92 -8.41 -1.80
C TRP A 467 -24.78 -8.63 -0.54
N ARG A 468 -26.02 -8.10 -0.50
CA ARG A 468 -26.96 -8.41 0.60
C ARG A 468 -27.23 -9.89 0.78
N ARG A 469 -27.10 -10.68 -0.29
CA ARG A 469 -27.24 -12.15 -0.26
C ARG A 469 -25.91 -12.90 -0.13
N GLY A 470 -24.78 -12.17 -0.06
CA GLY A 470 -23.45 -12.76 0.00
C GLY A 470 -22.92 -13.26 -1.37
N GLU A 471 -23.45 -12.76 -2.45
CA GLU A 471 -23.05 -13.08 -3.82
C GLU A 471 -21.97 -12.11 -4.29
N PHE A 472 -20.71 -12.40 -3.92
CA PHE A 472 -19.54 -11.56 -4.28
C PHE A 472 -18.83 -12.05 -5.55
N ALA A 473 -19.09 -13.28 -5.98
CA ALA A 473 -18.43 -13.91 -7.12
C ALA A 473 -18.55 -13.11 -8.44
N PRO A 474 -19.71 -12.52 -8.80
CA PRO A 474 -19.81 -11.75 -10.03
C PRO A 474 -18.79 -10.63 -10.15
N LEU A 475 -18.59 -9.84 -9.07
CA LEU A 475 -17.58 -8.78 -9.04
C LEU A 475 -16.16 -9.36 -9.09
N LEU A 476 -15.88 -10.42 -8.32
CA LEU A 476 -14.56 -11.06 -8.31
C LEU A 476 -14.20 -11.63 -9.70
N ASP A 477 -15.14 -12.26 -10.39
CA ASP A 477 -14.91 -12.82 -11.73
C ASP A 477 -14.69 -11.72 -12.77
N TRP A 478 -15.39 -10.59 -12.64
CA TRP A 478 -15.13 -9.41 -13.46
C TRP A 478 -13.69 -8.89 -13.25
N MET A 479 -13.25 -8.74 -11.98
CA MET A 479 -11.88 -8.33 -11.64
C MET A 479 -10.84 -9.32 -12.15
N ARG A 480 -11.10 -10.63 -12.02
CA ARG A 480 -10.21 -11.68 -12.55
C ARG A 480 -10.06 -11.58 -14.06
N THR A 481 -11.13 -11.28 -14.77
CA THR A 481 -11.14 -11.20 -16.23
C THR A 481 -10.44 -9.94 -16.74
N ASN A 482 -10.76 -8.79 -16.15
CA ASN A 482 -10.37 -7.48 -16.70
C ASN A 482 -9.07 -6.93 -16.08
N VAL A 483 -8.68 -7.41 -14.87
CA VAL A 483 -7.50 -6.91 -14.14
C VAL A 483 -6.52 -8.05 -13.84
N HIS A 484 -6.93 -9.04 -13.04
CA HIS A 484 -6.00 -10.03 -12.49
C HIS A 484 -5.34 -10.86 -13.58
N GLY A 485 -6.13 -11.33 -14.54
CA GLY A 485 -5.69 -12.19 -15.66
C GLY A 485 -4.78 -11.51 -16.66
N ARG A 486 -4.68 -10.16 -16.62
CA ARG A 486 -3.79 -9.38 -17.50
C ARG A 486 -2.33 -9.38 -17.01
N GLY A 487 -2.09 -9.69 -15.72
CA GLY A 487 -0.75 -9.63 -15.16
C GLY A 487 -0.14 -8.22 -15.36
N SER A 488 1.16 -8.16 -15.69
CA SER A 488 1.90 -6.92 -16.00
C SER A 488 2.17 -6.76 -17.51
N ILE A 489 1.28 -7.25 -18.37
CA ILE A 489 1.42 -7.13 -19.84
C ILE A 489 1.35 -5.65 -20.26
N LEU A 490 0.46 -4.90 -19.64
CA LEU A 490 0.26 -3.46 -19.84
C LEU A 490 1.01 -2.66 -18.75
N THR A 491 1.07 -1.35 -18.90
CA THR A 491 1.40 -0.45 -17.77
C THR A 491 0.14 -0.23 -16.92
N PRO A 492 0.27 0.21 -15.63
CA PRO A 492 -0.89 0.46 -14.78
C PRO A 492 -1.95 1.36 -15.41
N ALA A 493 -1.55 2.48 -16.03
CA ALA A 493 -2.48 3.39 -16.68
C ALA A 493 -3.18 2.75 -17.88
N GLU A 494 -2.45 2.00 -18.73
CA GLU A 494 -3.02 1.26 -19.85
C GLU A 494 -3.99 0.17 -19.39
N LEU A 495 -3.67 -0.53 -18.29
CA LEU A 495 -4.56 -1.54 -17.72
C LEU A 495 -5.89 -0.93 -17.24
N ILE A 496 -5.84 0.22 -16.55
CA ILE A 496 -7.04 0.92 -16.11
C ILE A 496 -7.85 1.41 -17.31
N GLU A 497 -7.20 1.97 -18.33
CA GLU A 497 -7.86 2.41 -19.55
C GLU A 497 -8.49 1.25 -20.32
N GLU A 498 -7.81 0.11 -20.45
CA GLU A 498 -8.37 -1.09 -21.09
C GLU A 498 -9.57 -1.64 -20.34
N ALA A 499 -9.49 -1.74 -19.00
CA ALA A 499 -10.54 -2.30 -18.18
C ALA A 499 -11.78 -1.39 -18.05
N THR A 500 -11.62 -0.07 -18.22
CA THR A 500 -12.70 0.90 -17.92
C THR A 500 -13.11 1.76 -19.12
N GLY A 501 -12.33 1.72 -20.21
CA GLY A 501 -12.55 2.56 -21.39
C GLY A 501 -12.12 4.01 -21.21
N GLN A 502 -11.46 4.37 -20.10
CA GLN A 502 -11.01 5.73 -19.78
C GLN A 502 -9.65 5.71 -19.09
N ALA A 503 -8.80 6.69 -19.41
CA ALA A 503 -7.58 6.94 -18.66
C ALA A 503 -7.89 7.19 -17.16
N PRO A 504 -6.91 7.02 -16.26
CA PRO A 504 -7.07 7.30 -14.83
C PRO A 504 -7.66 8.68 -14.55
N THR A 505 -8.71 8.74 -13.72
CA THR A 505 -9.47 9.95 -13.45
C THR A 505 -10.05 9.96 -12.03
N PRO A 506 -10.20 11.13 -11.36
CA PRO A 506 -10.69 11.18 -9.98
C PRO A 506 -12.23 11.17 -9.88
N GLU A 507 -12.97 11.45 -10.97
CA GLU A 507 -14.42 11.67 -10.97
C GLU A 507 -15.22 10.50 -10.39
N PRO A 508 -14.96 9.22 -10.73
CA PRO A 508 -15.69 8.09 -10.13
C PRO A 508 -15.53 8.02 -8.60
N PHE A 509 -14.33 8.28 -8.10
CA PHE A 509 -14.07 8.28 -6.66
C PHE A 509 -14.73 9.46 -5.95
N ILE A 510 -14.69 10.65 -6.53
CA ILE A 510 -15.38 11.85 -6.02
C ILE A 510 -16.88 11.59 -5.96
N ALA A 511 -17.48 11.07 -7.03
CA ALA A 511 -18.90 10.74 -7.07
C ALA A 511 -19.28 9.69 -6.01
N TYR A 512 -18.46 8.64 -5.88
CA TYR A 512 -18.66 7.60 -4.87
C TYR A 512 -18.65 8.19 -3.45
N LEU A 513 -17.64 8.97 -3.07
CA LEU A 513 -17.55 9.56 -1.73
C LEU A 513 -18.65 10.57 -1.45
N ARG A 514 -18.99 11.42 -2.42
CA ARG A 514 -20.13 12.36 -2.27
C ARG A 514 -21.43 11.63 -1.97
N ASN A 515 -21.78 10.63 -2.76
CA ASN A 515 -22.99 9.83 -2.56
C ASN A 515 -23.01 9.13 -1.19
N LYS A 516 -21.87 8.57 -0.78
CA LYS A 516 -21.70 7.90 0.51
C LYS A 516 -21.88 8.88 1.67
N ILE A 517 -21.20 10.02 1.64
CA ILE A 517 -21.25 11.05 2.68
C ILE A 517 -22.63 11.72 2.72
N GLU A 518 -23.27 12.00 1.58
CA GLU A 518 -24.64 12.49 1.55
C GLU A 518 -25.60 11.51 2.24
N SER A 519 -25.45 10.22 1.96
CA SER A 519 -26.29 9.18 2.58
C SER A 519 -26.04 9.03 4.08
N LEU A 520 -24.79 9.21 4.55
CA LEU A 520 -24.40 9.07 5.96
C LEU A 520 -24.79 10.29 6.81
N TYR A 521 -24.53 11.49 6.30
CA TYR A 521 -24.56 12.75 7.05
C TYR A 521 -25.61 13.74 6.54
N GLY A 522 -26.24 13.49 5.40
CA GLY A 522 -27.21 14.42 4.78
C GLY A 522 -26.57 15.71 4.24
N VAL A 523 -25.25 15.69 4.02
CA VAL A 523 -24.48 16.83 3.53
C VAL A 523 -24.44 16.82 2.01
N THR A 524 -24.95 17.86 1.37
CA THR A 524 -24.83 18.11 -0.07
C THR A 524 -23.75 19.17 -0.32
N CYS A 525 -22.73 18.84 -1.11
CA CYS A 525 -21.66 19.77 -1.52
C CYS A 525 -21.51 19.81 -3.04
#